data_cea09f03bac09fbb46611bdd64df7e9b
#
_entry.id   cea09f03bac09fbb46611bdd64df7e9b
#
_cell.length_a   1.000
_cell.length_b   1.000
_cell.length_c   1.000
_cell.angle_alpha   90.00
_cell.angle_beta   90.00
_cell.angle_gamma   90.00
#
_symmetry.space_group_name_H-M   'P 1'
#
loop_
_entity.id
_entity.type
_entity.pdbx_description
1 polymer ?
#
loop_
_entity_poly.entity_id
_entity_poly.type
_entity_poly.pdbx_seq_one_letter_code
_entity_poly.pdbx_strand_id
1 'polypeptide(L)'
;MPAGQLAGRLLVGSSGVDSGAFRTGNVDGAGWTKIETAGATLSTMPIFLNDSANITIGAIRSQCKAMHRRGKCGMVIIDYLQLLDTSTRNPNSTREREIAAASRAAKLLAKELNIPVIMLSQLSRKVEERADKTPLLSDLRESGAIEQDADMVAFIDRPAMYGAQMITTTRYGLISSEGVGVLHIAKNREGAAGRIYFRHNESLTRITDYENTAADTTGEAEPF
;
A
#
# COMPACT_ATOMS: atom_id res chain seq x y z
N MET A 1 -13.63 -4.70 0.24
CA MET A 1 -13.86 -4.50 -1.21
C MET A 1 -14.02 -5.86 -1.85
N PRO A 2 -15.06 -6.12 -2.67
CA PRO A 2 -15.24 -7.41 -3.35
C PRO A 2 -14.07 -7.74 -4.29
N ALA A 3 -13.74 -9.03 -4.40
CA ALA A 3 -12.64 -9.49 -5.26
C ALA A 3 -12.77 -9.04 -6.73
N GLY A 4 -14.01 -8.99 -7.25
CA GLY A 4 -14.26 -8.49 -8.61
C GLY A 4 -13.87 -7.02 -8.81
N GLN A 5 -14.08 -6.16 -7.80
CA GLN A 5 -13.66 -4.76 -7.87
C GLN A 5 -12.13 -4.63 -7.82
N LEU A 6 -11.46 -5.47 -7.03
CA LEU A 6 -10.01 -5.49 -6.97
C LEU A 6 -9.41 -5.99 -8.29
N ALA A 7 -9.97 -7.05 -8.84
CA ALA A 7 -9.59 -7.55 -10.18
C ALA A 7 -9.76 -6.47 -11.26
N GLY A 8 -10.88 -5.73 -11.24
CA GLY A 8 -11.10 -4.60 -12.14
C GLY A 8 -10.04 -3.50 -12.00
N ARG A 9 -9.63 -3.16 -10.77
CA ARG A 9 -8.53 -2.19 -10.54
C ARG A 9 -7.19 -2.69 -11.05
N LEU A 10 -6.86 -3.95 -10.84
CA LEU A 10 -5.64 -4.56 -11.38
C LEU A 10 -5.65 -4.51 -12.91
N LEU A 11 -6.79 -4.81 -13.53
CA LEU A 11 -6.98 -4.79 -14.96
C LEU A 11 -6.77 -3.39 -15.54
N VAL A 12 -7.42 -2.38 -14.96
CA VAL A 12 -7.29 -0.98 -15.36
C VAL A 12 -5.86 -0.48 -15.17
N GLY A 13 -5.25 -0.73 -14.01
CA GLY A 13 -3.87 -0.35 -13.72
C GLY A 13 -2.86 -0.98 -14.69
N SER A 14 -3.09 -2.22 -15.11
CA SER A 14 -2.23 -2.93 -16.07
C SER A 14 -2.46 -2.47 -17.51
N SER A 15 -3.71 -2.18 -17.89
CA SER A 15 -4.06 -1.75 -19.26
C SER A 15 -3.71 -0.28 -19.52
N GLY A 16 -3.65 0.54 -18.47
CA GLY A 16 -3.49 1.99 -18.59
C GLY A 16 -4.70 2.71 -19.18
N VAL A 17 -5.87 2.09 -19.17
CA VAL A 17 -7.14 2.71 -19.54
C VAL A 17 -7.66 3.50 -18.36
N ASP A 18 -8.34 4.63 -18.62
CA ASP A 18 -8.92 5.45 -17.56
C ASP A 18 -9.99 4.67 -16.77
N SER A 19 -9.91 4.76 -15.44
CA SER A 19 -10.79 4.01 -14.53
C SER A 19 -12.24 4.47 -14.60
N GLY A 20 -12.46 5.75 -14.90
CA GLY A 20 -13.80 6.31 -15.10
C GLY A 20 -14.43 5.78 -16.38
N ALA A 21 -13.67 5.79 -17.47
CA ALA A 21 -14.12 5.24 -18.76
C ALA A 21 -14.42 3.73 -18.63
N PHE A 22 -13.54 2.97 -17.97
CA PHE A 22 -13.77 1.55 -17.72
C PHE A 22 -15.06 1.30 -16.91
N ARG A 23 -15.27 2.05 -15.83
CA ARG A 23 -16.44 1.90 -14.96
C ARG A 23 -17.75 2.25 -15.65
N THR A 24 -17.74 3.23 -16.55
CA THR A 24 -18.94 3.66 -17.30
C THR A 24 -19.16 2.88 -18.59
N GLY A 25 -18.18 2.03 -18.97
CA GLY A 25 -18.23 1.29 -20.24
C GLY A 25 -17.89 2.15 -21.47
N ASN A 26 -17.47 3.41 -21.26
CA ASN A 26 -17.13 4.32 -22.34
C ASN A 26 -15.66 4.17 -22.76
N VAL A 27 -15.33 2.99 -23.24
CA VAL A 27 -13.98 2.61 -23.69
C VAL A 27 -14.02 2.40 -25.19
N ASP A 28 -13.08 3.00 -25.92
CA ASP A 28 -12.94 2.81 -27.36
C ASP A 28 -12.37 1.41 -27.74
N GLY A 29 -12.37 1.09 -29.02
CA GLY A 29 -11.86 -0.21 -29.48
C GLY A 29 -10.39 -0.45 -29.12
N ALA A 30 -9.55 0.58 -29.18
CA ALA A 30 -8.14 0.49 -28.80
C ALA A 30 -7.98 0.23 -27.29
N GLY A 31 -8.79 0.87 -26.47
CA GLY A 31 -8.86 0.66 -25.02
C GLY A 31 -9.29 -0.77 -24.69
N TRP A 32 -10.30 -1.29 -25.37
CA TRP A 32 -10.74 -2.69 -25.19
C TRP A 32 -9.63 -3.67 -25.51
N THR A 33 -8.90 -3.48 -26.60
CA THR A 33 -7.73 -4.33 -26.95
C THR A 33 -6.66 -4.32 -25.85
N LYS A 34 -6.38 -3.15 -25.25
CA LYS A 34 -5.46 -3.05 -24.11
C LYS A 34 -5.97 -3.81 -22.88
N ILE A 35 -7.26 -3.72 -22.59
CA ILE A 35 -7.90 -4.42 -21.46
C ILE A 35 -7.81 -5.94 -21.67
N GLU A 36 -8.11 -6.44 -22.87
CA GLU A 36 -8.01 -7.85 -23.21
C GLU A 36 -6.58 -8.37 -23.06
N THR A 37 -5.60 -7.61 -23.54
CA THR A 37 -4.19 -7.96 -23.41
C THR A 37 -3.75 -8.01 -21.93
N ALA A 38 -4.15 -7.01 -21.14
CA ALA A 38 -3.89 -6.98 -19.71
C ALA A 38 -4.57 -8.15 -18.99
N GLY A 39 -5.81 -8.47 -19.37
CA GLY A 39 -6.56 -9.60 -18.82
C GLY A 39 -5.88 -10.95 -19.10
N ALA A 40 -5.43 -11.15 -20.34
CA ALA A 40 -4.66 -12.34 -20.72
C ALA A 40 -3.39 -12.48 -19.87
N THR A 41 -2.65 -11.40 -19.68
CA THR A 41 -1.44 -11.37 -18.84
C THR A 41 -1.77 -11.68 -17.36
N LEU A 42 -2.74 -11.00 -16.79
CA LEU A 42 -3.12 -11.18 -15.38
C LEU A 42 -3.66 -12.60 -15.11
N SER A 43 -4.34 -13.21 -16.07
CA SER A 43 -4.88 -14.58 -15.92
C SER A 43 -3.79 -15.64 -15.76
N THR A 44 -2.58 -15.36 -16.23
CA THR A 44 -1.42 -16.27 -16.10
C THR A 44 -0.66 -16.05 -14.80
N MET A 45 -0.89 -14.95 -14.10
CA MET A 45 -0.20 -14.62 -12.84
C MET A 45 -0.79 -15.40 -11.65
N PRO A 46 0.02 -15.90 -10.73
CA PRO A 46 -0.44 -16.60 -9.53
C PRO A 46 -0.95 -15.63 -8.47
N ILE A 47 -1.98 -14.84 -8.80
CA ILE A 47 -2.63 -13.88 -7.90
C ILE A 47 -3.89 -14.52 -7.35
N PHE A 48 -4.00 -14.61 -6.03
CA PHE A 48 -5.13 -15.18 -5.31
C PHE A 48 -5.76 -14.11 -4.43
N LEU A 49 -7.04 -13.89 -4.59
CA LEU A 49 -7.81 -12.91 -3.83
C LEU A 49 -8.73 -13.62 -2.85
N ASN A 50 -8.74 -13.12 -1.61
CA ASN A 50 -9.70 -13.55 -0.60
C ASN A 50 -10.40 -12.31 -0.05
N ASP A 51 -11.70 -12.19 -0.31
CA ASP A 51 -12.57 -11.10 0.13
C ASP A 51 -13.56 -11.53 1.22
N SER A 52 -13.29 -12.66 1.89
CA SER A 52 -14.12 -13.16 2.97
C SER A 52 -14.24 -12.12 4.09
N ALA A 53 -15.48 -11.82 4.48
CA ALA A 53 -15.75 -11.00 5.65
C ALA A 53 -15.30 -11.74 6.93
N ASN A 54 -14.86 -10.96 7.94
CA ASN A 54 -14.49 -11.49 9.26
C ASN A 54 -13.40 -12.59 9.23
N ILE A 55 -12.42 -12.42 8.34
CA ILE A 55 -11.28 -13.34 8.28
C ILE A 55 -10.35 -13.11 9.48
N THR A 56 -9.98 -14.20 10.16
CA THR A 56 -9.00 -14.15 11.26
C THR A 56 -7.59 -14.33 10.76
N ILE A 57 -6.60 -13.81 11.50
CA ILE A 57 -5.18 -14.03 11.19
C ILE A 57 -4.81 -15.53 11.21
N GLY A 58 -5.48 -16.32 12.04
CA GLY A 58 -5.32 -17.78 12.08
C GLY A 58 -5.80 -18.48 10.81
N ALA A 59 -6.93 -18.03 10.24
CA ALA A 59 -7.44 -18.53 8.97
C ALA A 59 -6.49 -18.16 7.81
N ILE A 60 -5.99 -16.91 7.77
CA ILE A 60 -4.98 -16.47 6.81
C ILE A 60 -3.75 -17.38 6.88
N ARG A 61 -3.21 -17.58 8.09
CA ARG A 61 -2.05 -18.45 8.30
C ARG A 61 -2.27 -19.86 7.77
N SER A 62 -3.43 -20.46 8.04
CA SER A 62 -3.76 -21.82 7.58
C SER A 62 -3.85 -21.91 6.06
N GLN A 63 -4.48 -20.92 5.40
CA GLN A 63 -4.59 -20.85 3.96
C GLN A 63 -3.20 -20.65 3.31
N CYS A 64 -2.41 -19.69 3.81
CA CYS A 64 -1.07 -19.43 3.30
C CYS A 64 -0.16 -20.66 3.40
N LYS A 65 -0.20 -21.40 4.52
CA LYS A 65 0.53 -22.67 4.68
C LYS A 65 0.11 -23.73 3.66
N ALA A 66 -1.19 -23.87 3.42
CA ALA A 66 -1.70 -24.82 2.44
C ALA A 66 -1.27 -24.45 1.02
N MET A 67 -1.28 -23.16 0.68
CA MET A 67 -0.82 -22.67 -0.62
C MET A 67 0.69 -22.76 -0.77
N HIS A 68 1.45 -22.41 0.27
CA HIS A 68 2.91 -22.46 0.27
C HIS A 68 3.43 -23.90 0.02
N ARG A 69 2.81 -24.91 0.66
CA ARG A 69 3.13 -26.32 0.40
C ARG A 69 2.91 -26.76 -1.06
N ARG A 70 2.09 -26.03 -1.80
CA ARG A 70 1.81 -26.23 -3.23
C ARG A 70 2.69 -25.36 -4.14
N GLY A 71 3.64 -24.60 -3.57
CA GLY A 71 4.47 -23.66 -4.31
C GLY A 71 3.72 -22.42 -4.84
N LYS A 72 2.55 -22.10 -4.26
CA LYS A 72 1.65 -21.03 -4.74
C LYS A 72 1.53 -19.85 -3.79
N CYS A 73 2.45 -19.67 -2.87
CA CYS A 73 2.45 -18.54 -1.93
C CYS A 73 3.87 -18.01 -1.78
N GLY A 74 4.22 -16.97 -2.53
CA GLY A 74 5.50 -16.28 -2.47
C GLY A 74 5.46 -14.95 -1.71
N MET A 75 4.25 -14.40 -1.48
CA MET A 75 4.02 -13.16 -0.74
C MET A 75 2.60 -13.16 -0.20
N VAL A 76 2.37 -12.47 0.91
CA VAL A 76 1.03 -12.23 1.47
C VAL A 76 0.82 -10.73 1.62
N ILE A 77 -0.33 -10.22 1.17
CA ILE A 77 -0.74 -8.83 1.36
C ILE A 77 -2.06 -8.84 2.12
N ILE A 78 -2.14 -8.08 3.23
CA ILE A 78 -3.33 -7.94 4.08
C ILE A 78 -3.80 -6.48 4.00
N ASP A 79 -4.95 -6.25 3.36
CA ASP A 79 -5.56 -4.92 3.21
C ASP A 79 -6.91 -4.89 3.95
N TYR A 80 -6.99 -4.34 5.10
CA TYR A 80 -6.00 -3.80 6.00
C TYR A 80 -6.21 -4.38 7.41
N LEU A 81 -5.25 -4.21 8.29
CA LEU A 81 -5.17 -4.84 9.61
C LEU A 81 -6.44 -4.67 10.44
N GLN A 82 -7.04 -3.47 10.43
CA GLN A 82 -8.21 -3.16 11.24
C GLN A 82 -9.50 -3.85 10.77
N LEU A 83 -9.51 -4.47 9.58
CA LEU A 83 -10.63 -5.29 9.09
C LEU A 83 -10.55 -6.75 9.52
N LEU A 84 -9.41 -7.19 10.05
CA LEU A 84 -9.31 -8.54 10.55
C LEU A 84 -10.26 -8.75 11.73
N ASP A 85 -10.88 -9.92 11.73
CA ASP A 85 -11.57 -10.40 12.94
C ASP A 85 -10.51 -10.78 13.97
N THR A 86 -10.31 -9.89 14.90
CA THR A 86 -9.38 -10.05 16.01
C THR A 86 -10.09 -10.40 17.30
N SER A 87 -11.41 -10.67 17.22
CA SER A 87 -12.21 -11.03 18.39
C SER A 87 -11.58 -12.25 19.08
N THR A 88 -11.06 -11.99 20.25
CA THR A 88 -10.58 -13.06 21.13
C THR A 88 -11.74 -13.54 21.98
N ARG A 89 -11.73 -14.82 22.39
CA ARG A 89 -12.69 -15.34 23.37
C ARG A 89 -12.59 -14.65 24.75
N ASN A 90 -11.67 -13.69 24.89
CA ASN A 90 -11.48 -12.95 26.14
C ASN A 90 -12.25 -11.61 26.06
N PRO A 91 -13.35 -11.46 26.81
CA PRO A 91 -14.19 -10.26 26.81
C PRO A 91 -13.46 -9.01 27.34
N ASN A 92 -12.30 -9.16 27.98
CA ASN A 92 -11.46 -8.06 28.50
C ASN A 92 -10.32 -7.69 27.53
N SER A 93 -10.29 -8.19 26.30
CA SER A 93 -9.30 -7.80 25.32
C SER A 93 -9.55 -6.38 24.84
N THR A 94 -8.53 -5.54 24.85
CA THR A 94 -8.60 -4.23 24.20
C THR A 94 -8.25 -4.35 22.72
N ARG A 95 -8.79 -3.44 21.90
CA ARG A 95 -8.50 -3.42 20.45
C ARG A 95 -7.00 -3.33 20.16
N GLU A 96 -6.26 -2.60 20.98
CA GLU A 96 -4.79 -2.50 20.88
C GLU A 96 -4.09 -3.85 21.05
N ARG A 97 -4.53 -4.66 22.02
CA ARG A 97 -3.97 -6.00 22.25
C ARG A 97 -4.28 -6.94 21.10
N GLU A 98 -5.46 -6.83 20.54
CA GLU A 98 -5.88 -7.65 19.40
C GLU A 98 -5.05 -7.33 18.16
N ILE A 99 -4.85 -6.04 17.87
CA ILE A 99 -4.01 -5.56 16.78
C ILE A 99 -2.56 -6.00 16.98
N ALA A 100 -2.02 -5.89 18.19
CA ALA A 100 -0.70 -6.37 18.54
C ALA A 100 -0.56 -7.88 18.31
N ALA A 101 -1.56 -8.67 18.70
CA ALA A 101 -1.55 -10.11 18.47
C ALA A 101 -1.57 -10.46 16.98
N ALA A 102 -2.35 -9.73 16.17
CA ALA A 102 -2.40 -9.92 14.72
C ALA A 102 -1.07 -9.55 14.06
N SER A 103 -0.45 -8.42 14.46
CA SER A 103 0.88 -8.02 13.99
C SER A 103 1.93 -9.10 14.30
N ARG A 104 1.96 -9.56 15.54
CA ARG A 104 2.87 -10.64 15.96
C ARG A 104 2.65 -11.92 15.16
N ALA A 105 1.40 -12.30 14.92
CA ALA A 105 1.08 -13.49 14.14
C ALA A 105 1.50 -13.37 12.67
N ALA A 106 1.36 -12.18 12.07
CA ALA A 106 1.84 -11.90 10.72
C ALA A 106 3.38 -12.02 10.64
N LYS A 107 4.12 -11.49 11.64
CA LYS A 107 5.58 -11.65 11.74
C LYS A 107 5.98 -13.11 11.85
N LEU A 108 5.28 -13.90 12.66
CA LEU A 108 5.54 -15.33 12.78
C LEU A 108 5.24 -16.07 11.48
N LEU A 109 4.18 -15.70 10.76
CA LEU A 109 3.85 -16.26 9.45
C LEU A 109 4.96 -16.00 8.42
N ALA A 110 5.46 -14.77 8.36
CA ALA A 110 6.56 -14.41 7.46
C ALA A 110 7.81 -15.25 7.73
N LYS A 111 8.19 -15.42 9.01
CA LYS A 111 9.31 -16.25 9.42
C LYS A 111 9.09 -17.73 9.12
N GLU A 112 7.90 -18.26 9.39
CA GLU A 112 7.59 -19.67 9.22
C GLU A 112 7.61 -20.11 7.76
N LEU A 113 7.11 -19.26 6.86
CA LEU A 113 7.06 -19.55 5.43
C LEU A 113 8.26 -19.01 4.67
N ASN A 114 9.10 -18.20 5.31
CA ASN A 114 10.22 -17.47 4.68
C ASN A 114 9.77 -16.66 3.46
N ILE A 115 8.67 -15.92 3.60
CA ILE A 115 8.11 -15.05 2.55
C ILE A 115 7.80 -13.68 3.13
N PRO A 116 7.79 -12.61 2.30
CA PRO A 116 7.32 -11.30 2.73
C PRO A 116 5.83 -11.30 3.06
N VAL A 117 5.48 -10.65 4.17
CA VAL A 117 4.09 -10.34 4.55
C VAL A 117 3.96 -8.82 4.63
N ILE A 118 3.17 -8.25 3.72
CA ILE A 118 2.86 -6.82 3.69
C ILE A 118 1.52 -6.63 4.37
N MET A 119 1.47 -5.76 5.36
CA MET A 119 0.27 -5.46 6.10
C MET A 119 -0.03 -3.96 6.02
N LEU A 120 -1.17 -3.62 5.45
CA LEU A 120 -1.64 -2.24 5.42
C LEU A 120 -2.27 -1.88 6.76
N SER A 121 -2.09 -0.65 7.18
CA SER A 121 -2.66 -0.12 8.42
C SER A 121 -3.10 1.31 8.23
N GLN A 122 -4.27 1.64 8.76
CA GLN A 122 -4.76 3.00 8.78
C GLN A 122 -4.02 3.82 9.84
N LEU A 123 -3.68 5.06 9.48
CA LEU A 123 -3.07 6.00 10.41
C LEU A 123 -4.11 6.66 11.32
N SER A 124 -3.64 7.19 12.44
CA SER A 124 -4.44 8.04 13.32
C SER A 124 -4.81 9.34 12.62
N ARG A 125 -6.05 9.80 12.79
CA ARG A 125 -6.50 11.12 12.28
C ARG A 125 -5.76 12.30 12.90
N LYS A 126 -5.04 12.10 13.98
CA LYS A 126 -4.20 13.15 14.61
C LYS A 126 -3.13 13.70 13.67
N VAL A 127 -2.74 12.96 12.63
CA VAL A 127 -1.86 13.44 11.56
C VAL A 127 -2.44 14.71 10.91
N GLU A 128 -3.76 14.71 10.67
CA GLU A 128 -4.46 15.81 10.00
C GLU A 128 -4.57 17.08 10.85
N GLU A 129 -4.42 16.96 12.18
CA GLU A 129 -4.50 18.06 13.14
C GLU A 129 -3.17 18.83 13.27
N ARG A 130 -2.05 18.24 12.83
CA ARG A 130 -0.73 18.86 12.90
C ARG A 130 -0.52 19.87 11.77
N ALA A 131 0.33 20.86 12.04
CA ALA A 131 0.80 21.79 11.00
C ALA A 131 1.61 21.05 9.93
N ASP A 132 2.57 20.21 10.35
CA ASP A 132 3.27 19.26 9.48
C ASP A 132 2.52 17.92 9.49
N LYS A 133 1.90 17.60 8.38
CA LYS A 133 1.10 16.37 8.19
C LYS A 133 1.92 15.19 7.71
N THR A 134 3.24 15.30 7.69
CA THR A 134 4.12 14.17 7.39
C THR A 134 3.88 13.04 8.40
N PRO A 135 3.58 11.83 7.95
CA PRO A 135 3.33 10.68 8.82
C PRO A 135 4.55 10.32 9.67
N LEU A 136 4.31 9.98 10.93
CA LEU A 136 5.32 9.54 11.90
C LEU A 136 4.98 8.16 12.45
N LEU A 137 5.98 7.46 13.02
CA LEU A 137 5.75 6.15 13.67
C LEU A 137 4.71 6.21 14.79
N SER A 138 4.63 7.33 15.51
CA SER A 138 3.61 7.57 16.54
C SER A 138 2.17 7.64 16.01
N ASP A 139 2.00 7.80 14.69
CA ASP A 139 0.69 7.85 14.04
C ASP A 139 0.14 6.46 13.70
N LEU A 140 0.95 5.42 13.86
CA LEU A 140 0.48 4.03 13.87
C LEU A 140 -0.41 3.85 15.11
N ARG A 141 -1.71 4.14 14.92
CA ARG A 141 -2.71 4.10 15.98
C ARG A 141 -2.78 2.71 16.61
N GLU A 142 -2.87 2.67 17.95
CA GLU A 142 -3.19 1.48 18.75
C GLU A 142 -2.10 0.40 18.83
N SER A 143 -0.86 0.65 18.37
CA SER A 143 0.16 -0.36 18.58
C SER A 143 1.61 0.10 18.37
N GLY A 144 2.26 0.48 19.43
CA GLY A 144 3.74 0.39 19.49
C GLY A 144 4.25 -1.02 19.13
N ALA A 145 3.37 -2.04 19.21
CA ALA A 145 3.65 -3.40 18.81
C ALA A 145 3.85 -3.56 17.29
N ILE A 146 3.06 -2.87 16.42
CA ILE A 146 3.27 -2.91 14.97
C ILE A 146 4.67 -2.43 14.63
N GLU A 147 5.05 -1.28 15.22
CA GLU A 147 6.39 -0.75 15.04
C GLU A 147 7.47 -1.73 15.48
N GLN A 148 7.28 -2.39 16.63
CA GLN A 148 8.27 -3.34 17.14
C GLN A 148 8.38 -4.61 16.30
N ASP A 149 7.27 -5.16 15.82
CA ASP A 149 7.23 -6.40 15.06
C ASP A 149 7.70 -6.24 13.61
N ALA A 150 7.38 -5.11 12.96
CA ALA A 150 7.73 -4.86 11.58
C ALA A 150 9.25 -4.70 11.37
N ASP A 151 9.78 -5.28 10.30
CA ASP A 151 11.16 -5.06 9.86
C ASP A 151 11.29 -3.73 9.11
N MET A 152 10.24 -3.39 8.36
CA MET A 152 10.12 -2.12 7.64
C MET A 152 8.78 -1.49 7.94
N VAL A 153 8.77 -0.17 8.15
CA VAL A 153 7.55 0.66 8.20
C VAL A 153 7.69 1.75 7.16
N ALA A 154 6.73 1.80 6.26
CA ALA A 154 6.67 2.81 5.23
C ALA A 154 5.30 3.49 5.23
N PHE A 155 5.28 4.80 5.06
CA PHE A 155 4.08 5.61 4.94
C PHE A 155 3.91 6.11 3.51
N ILE A 156 2.69 6.07 3.02
CA ILE A 156 2.33 6.73 1.76
C ILE A 156 1.76 8.09 2.10
N ASP A 157 2.38 9.12 1.58
CA ASP A 157 1.95 10.51 1.73
C ASP A 157 1.66 11.12 0.36
N ARG A 158 0.66 12.00 0.31
CA ARG A 158 0.26 12.77 -0.88
C ARG A 158 0.10 14.23 -0.48
N PRO A 159 1.20 15.01 -0.46
CA PRO A 159 1.19 16.38 0.05
C PRO A 159 0.16 17.30 -0.61
N ALA A 160 -0.12 17.10 -1.91
CA ALA A 160 -1.15 17.84 -2.63
C ALA A 160 -2.55 17.71 -2.01
N MET A 161 -2.88 16.57 -1.37
CA MET A 161 -4.15 16.35 -0.69
C MET A 161 -4.34 17.28 0.53
N TYR A 162 -3.25 17.78 1.06
CA TYR A 162 -3.21 18.71 2.20
C TYR A 162 -2.95 20.15 1.78
N GLY A 163 -3.05 20.45 0.48
CA GLY A 163 -2.89 21.81 -0.07
C GLY A 163 -1.46 22.26 -0.27
N ALA A 164 -0.47 21.39 -0.07
CA ALA A 164 0.91 21.71 -0.43
C ALA A 164 1.01 21.83 -1.96
N GLN A 165 1.55 22.93 -2.46
CA GLN A 165 1.79 23.13 -3.90
C GLN A 165 3.15 22.59 -4.33
N MET A 166 4.13 22.69 -3.42
CA MET A 166 5.52 22.33 -3.67
C MET A 166 6.05 21.40 -2.57
N ILE A 167 7.01 20.57 -2.92
CA ILE A 167 7.72 19.66 -2.03
C ILE A 167 9.22 19.92 -2.16
N THR A 168 9.90 20.13 -1.03
CA THR A 168 11.36 20.16 -1.00
C THR A 168 11.91 18.75 -0.90
N THR A 169 12.77 18.38 -1.84
CA THR A 169 13.38 17.07 -1.91
C THR A 169 14.90 17.18 -1.83
N THR A 170 15.56 16.19 -1.26
CA THR A 170 17.02 16.14 -1.20
C THR A 170 17.66 15.79 -2.54
N ARG A 171 16.94 15.11 -3.43
CA ARG A 171 17.46 14.62 -4.71
C ARG A 171 17.13 15.51 -5.90
N TYR A 172 15.95 16.14 -5.89
CA TYR A 172 15.40 16.85 -7.05
C TYR A 172 15.17 18.34 -6.77
N GLY A 173 15.58 18.86 -5.58
CA GLY A 173 15.30 20.23 -5.18
C GLY A 173 13.81 20.47 -4.88
N LEU A 174 13.30 21.63 -5.28
CA LEU A 174 11.90 22.01 -5.12
C LEU A 174 11.10 21.53 -6.33
N ILE A 175 10.09 20.69 -6.09
CA ILE A 175 9.26 20.10 -7.13
C ILE A 175 7.77 20.34 -6.87
N SER A 176 6.94 20.33 -7.92
CA SER A 176 5.48 20.38 -7.78
C SER A 176 4.98 19.13 -7.03
N SER A 177 4.01 19.30 -6.15
CA SER A 177 3.33 18.19 -5.45
C SER A 177 2.24 17.53 -6.30
N GLU A 178 1.86 18.14 -7.41
CA GLU A 178 0.78 17.64 -8.25
C GLU A 178 1.15 16.32 -8.91
N GLY A 179 0.30 15.30 -8.72
CA GLY A 179 0.54 13.95 -9.20
C GLY A 179 1.74 13.26 -8.56
N VAL A 180 2.32 13.82 -7.48
CA VAL A 180 3.47 13.25 -6.76
C VAL A 180 3.03 12.69 -5.42
N GLY A 181 3.46 11.46 -5.15
CA GLY A 181 3.38 10.84 -3.85
C GLY A 181 4.76 10.55 -3.27
N VAL A 182 4.81 10.39 -1.97
CA VAL A 182 6.03 10.09 -1.21
C VAL A 182 5.83 8.78 -0.47
N LEU A 183 6.72 7.82 -0.69
CA LEU A 183 6.87 6.65 0.15
C LEU A 183 7.95 6.96 1.18
N HIS A 184 7.53 7.24 2.40
CA HIS A 184 8.42 7.56 3.51
C HIS A 184 8.77 6.27 4.28
N ILE A 185 9.97 5.75 4.11
CA ILE A 185 10.51 4.62 4.88
C ILE A 185 10.94 5.17 6.24
N ALA A 186 10.06 5.04 7.23
CA ALA A 186 10.29 5.57 8.58
C ALA A 186 11.09 4.61 9.47
N LYS A 187 11.04 3.32 9.16
CA LYS A 187 11.84 2.28 9.81
C LYS A 187 12.31 1.26 8.79
N ASN A 188 13.58 0.88 8.86
CA ASN A 188 14.13 -0.24 8.11
C ASN A 188 15.23 -0.89 8.97
N ARG A 189 15.04 -2.16 9.36
CA ARG A 189 16.01 -2.86 10.21
C ARG A 189 17.30 -3.22 9.48
N GLU A 190 17.23 -3.44 8.18
CA GLU A 190 18.34 -3.92 7.36
C GLU A 190 18.85 -2.88 6.37
N GLY A 191 18.40 -1.62 6.48
CA GLY A 191 18.79 -0.58 5.56
C GLY A 191 18.51 0.82 6.08
N ALA A 192 18.72 1.81 5.23
CA ALA A 192 18.47 3.21 5.56
C ALA A 192 16.98 3.54 5.58
N ALA A 193 16.58 4.44 6.47
CA ALA A 193 15.35 5.20 6.36
C ALA A 193 15.49 6.26 5.27
N GLY A 194 14.37 6.71 4.69
CA GLY A 194 14.45 7.70 3.62
C GLY A 194 13.10 7.94 2.94
N ARG A 195 13.14 8.72 1.87
CA ARG A 195 11.97 9.07 1.07
C ARG A 195 12.17 8.65 -0.37
N ILE A 196 11.15 8.01 -0.96
CA ILE A 196 11.09 7.66 -2.36
C ILE A 196 9.90 8.41 -2.95
N TYR A 197 10.13 9.13 -4.03
CA TYR A 197 9.11 9.88 -4.73
C TYR A 197 8.58 9.05 -5.89
N PHE A 198 7.26 9.13 -6.14
CA PHE A 198 6.61 8.42 -7.21
C PHE A 198 5.55 9.30 -7.88
N ARG A 199 5.24 9.01 -9.14
CA ARG A 199 4.11 9.60 -9.85
C ARG A 199 2.87 8.74 -9.67
N HIS A 200 1.73 9.40 -9.51
CA HIS A 200 0.43 8.76 -9.58
C HIS A 200 -0.49 9.59 -10.48
N ASN A 201 -1.38 8.91 -11.19
CA ASN A 201 -2.43 9.59 -11.93
C ASN A 201 -3.62 9.94 -11.01
N GLU A 202 -4.50 10.85 -11.45
CA GLU A 202 -5.69 11.26 -10.69
C GLU A 202 -6.62 10.09 -10.40
N SER A 203 -6.74 9.12 -11.30
CA SER A 203 -7.54 7.93 -11.10
C SER A 203 -6.92 6.93 -10.11
N LEU A 204 -5.68 7.17 -9.68
CA LEU A 204 -4.93 6.33 -8.74
C LEU A 204 -4.82 4.84 -9.15
N THR A 205 -4.99 4.56 -10.42
CA THR A 205 -4.93 3.20 -10.95
C THR A 205 -3.51 2.76 -11.27
N ARG A 206 -2.58 3.71 -11.39
CA ARG A 206 -1.19 3.44 -11.73
C ARG A 206 -0.23 4.31 -10.93
N ILE A 207 0.82 3.68 -10.43
CA ILE A 207 1.98 4.31 -9.79
C ILE A 207 3.19 4.00 -10.66
N THR A 208 4.03 5.01 -10.90
CA THR A 208 5.28 4.90 -11.66
C THR A 208 6.40 5.58 -10.91
N ASP A 209 7.63 5.29 -11.28
CA ASP A 209 8.78 5.99 -10.74
C ASP A 209 8.70 7.49 -11.02
N TYR A 210 9.24 8.28 -10.08
CA TYR A 210 9.36 9.71 -10.28
C TYR A 210 10.54 9.99 -11.20
N GLU A 211 10.24 10.60 -12.35
CA GLU A 211 11.22 11.16 -13.25
C GLU A 211 11.13 12.68 -13.20
N ASN A 212 12.26 13.35 -12.92
CA ASN A 212 12.30 14.80 -12.90
C ASN A 212 12.21 15.33 -14.34
N THR A 213 11.08 15.94 -14.67
CA THR A 213 10.92 16.63 -15.96
C THR A 213 11.21 18.12 -15.76
N ALA A 214 11.69 18.79 -16.80
CA ALA A 214 12.02 20.23 -16.76
C ALA A 214 10.83 21.11 -16.29
N ALA A 215 9.61 20.62 -16.40
CA ALA A 215 8.40 21.30 -15.91
C ALA A 215 8.24 21.25 -14.38
N ASP A 216 8.94 20.34 -13.68
CA ASP A 216 8.83 20.18 -12.24
C ASP A 216 9.76 21.11 -11.45
N THR A 217 10.76 21.70 -12.10
CA THR A 217 11.77 22.54 -11.47
C THR A 217 11.44 24.02 -11.65
N THR A 218 11.00 24.67 -10.59
CA THR A 218 10.85 26.15 -10.51
C THR A 218 11.97 26.78 -9.70
N GLY A 219 13.12 26.17 -9.56
CA GLY A 219 14.26 26.70 -8.83
C GLY A 219 15.56 26.12 -9.34
N GLU A 220 16.55 27.00 -9.51
CA GLU A 220 17.90 26.62 -9.83
C GLU A 220 18.46 25.67 -8.76
N ALA A 221 18.99 24.52 -9.19
CA ALA A 221 19.76 23.64 -8.34
C ALA A 221 21.04 24.35 -7.94
N GLU A 222 21.25 24.67 -6.67
CA GLU A 222 22.60 25.04 -6.23
C GLU A 222 23.51 23.80 -6.38
N PRO A 223 24.69 23.99 -6.97
CA PRO A 223 25.68 22.92 -7.04
C PRO A 223 26.25 22.64 -5.65
N PHE A 224 26.60 21.40 -5.40
CA PHE A 224 27.16 20.83 -4.17
C PHE A 224 28.34 21.60 -3.59
#